data_89cdd94fc6103505d5bb1284f36009c3
#
_entry.id   89cdd94fc6103505d5bb1284f36009c3
#
_cell.length_a   1.000
_cell.length_b   1.000
_cell.length_c   1.000
_cell.angle_alpha   90.00
_cell.angle_beta   90.00
_cell.angle_gamma   90.00
#
_symmetry.space_group_name_H-M   'P 1'
#
loop_
_entity.id
_entity.type
_entity.pdbx_description
1 polymer ?
#
loop_
_entity_poly.entity_id
_entity_poly.type
_entity_poly.pdbx_seq_one_letter_code
_entity_poly.pdbx_strand_id
1 'polypeptide(L)'
;MLDKGVPPADIFEEIYDFHDGYAMVKLNRKFNFINRNNKLLSDTWFDWVYNFSDGYAKVKLNDKSNFVDTNGKLLSDTWFDGVDNFYDGYVRVWLNDKWNFIDTHGKLLSDTWYDGVDDFINGYA
;
A
#
# COMPACT_ATOMS: atom_id res chain seq x y z
N MET A 1 21.56 0.10 22.86
CA MET A 1 21.31 0.91 21.72
C MET A 1 20.36 0.22 20.75
N LEU A 2 19.55 1.01 20.09
CA LEU A 2 18.56 0.44 19.18
C LEU A 2 19.16 0.19 17.82
N ASP A 3 18.74 -0.89 17.19
CA ASP A 3 19.04 -1.13 15.81
C ASP A 3 18.27 -0.15 14.96
N LYS A 4 18.79 0.13 13.80
CA LYS A 4 18.13 0.96 12.85
C LYS A 4 16.79 0.36 12.46
N GLY A 5 15.72 1.12 12.55
CA GLY A 5 14.42 0.65 12.17
C GLY A 5 13.76 -0.30 13.13
N VAL A 6 14.33 -0.48 14.32
CA VAL A 6 13.75 -1.38 15.32
C VAL A 6 13.63 -0.63 16.64
N PRO A 7 12.72 0.34 16.74
CA PRO A 7 12.55 1.06 17.99
C PRO A 7 11.86 0.19 19.03
N PRO A 8 12.00 0.51 20.31
CA PRO A 8 11.23 -0.18 21.33
C PRO A 8 9.74 0.00 21.09
N ALA A 9 8.97 -1.01 21.43
CA ALA A 9 7.52 -0.93 21.22
C ALA A 9 6.89 0.23 21.98
N ASP A 10 7.46 0.62 23.10
CA ASP A 10 6.86 1.65 23.92
C ASP A 10 7.05 3.08 23.39
N ILE A 11 7.82 3.26 22.31
CA ILE A 11 7.90 4.60 21.73
C ILE A 11 6.82 4.85 20.69
N PHE A 12 6.10 3.81 20.26
CA PHE A 12 5.00 4.02 19.35
C PHE A 12 3.81 4.62 20.10
N GLU A 13 3.14 5.55 19.45
CA GLU A 13 1.94 6.14 20.04
C GLU A 13 0.81 5.14 20.10
N GLU A 14 0.72 4.29 19.08
CA GLU A 14 -0.28 3.24 19.01
C GLU A 14 0.29 2.03 18.32
N ILE A 15 -0.11 0.86 18.79
CA ILE A 15 0.18 -0.40 18.13
C ILE A 15 -1.16 -1.10 17.99
N TYR A 16 -1.51 -1.43 16.76
CA TYR A 16 -2.79 -2.05 16.46
C TYR A 16 -2.64 -3.57 16.50
N ASP A 17 -3.75 -4.27 16.39
CA ASP A 17 -3.72 -5.74 16.42
C ASP A 17 -2.95 -6.28 15.23
N PHE A 18 -2.30 -7.41 15.42
CA PHE A 18 -1.62 -8.09 14.33
C PHE A 18 -2.64 -8.66 13.36
N HIS A 19 -2.31 -8.53 12.09
CA HIS A 19 -3.14 -9.03 11.01
C HIS A 19 -2.20 -9.52 9.92
N ASP A 20 -2.32 -10.80 9.56
CA ASP A 20 -1.45 -11.43 8.56
C ASP A 20 0.04 -11.28 8.90
N GLY A 21 0.37 -11.31 10.19
CA GLY A 21 1.76 -11.26 10.63
C GLY A 21 2.33 -9.88 10.84
N TYR A 22 1.53 -8.84 10.62
CA TYR A 22 1.98 -7.46 10.76
C TYR A 22 0.99 -6.65 11.56
N ALA A 23 1.51 -5.70 12.32
CA ALA A 23 0.69 -4.77 13.09
C ALA A 23 1.01 -3.36 12.63
N MET A 24 -0.04 -2.57 12.43
CA MET A 24 0.14 -1.16 12.15
C MET A 24 0.65 -0.46 13.41
N VAL A 25 1.57 0.47 13.23
CA VAL A 25 2.07 1.30 14.33
C VAL A 25 2.01 2.76 13.93
N LYS A 26 1.81 3.61 14.92
CA LYS A 26 1.70 5.05 14.70
C LYS A 26 2.75 5.77 15.52
N LEU A 27 3.40 6.75 14.89
CA LEU A 27 4.38 7.58 15.56
C LEU A 27 4.44 8.92 14.83
N ASN A 28 4.27 10.03 15.57
CA ASN A 28 4.35 11.38 15.01
C ASN A 28 3.40 11.55 13.82
N ARG A 29 2.17 11.03 13.96
CA ARG A 29 1.11 11.15 12.95
C ARG A 29 1.40 10.39 11.67
N LYS A 30 2.39 9.51 11.70
CA LYS A 30 2.73 8.68 10.55
C LYS A 30 2.55 7.21 10.92
N PHE A 31 2.43 6.38 9.92
CA PHE A 31 2.12 4.97 10.10
C PHE A 31 3.15 4.08 9.39
N ASN A 32 3.33 2.92 9.95
CA ASN A 32 4.21 1.89 9.41
C ASN A 32 3.68 0.56 9.93
N PHE A 33 4.42 -0.49 9.70
CA PHE A 33 4.11 -1.83 10.20
C PHE A 33 5.29 -2.39 10.95
N ILE A 34 5.02 -3.26 11.91
CA ILE A 34 6.05 -4.07 12.54
C ILE A 34 5.65 -5.54 12.38
N ASN A 35 6.65 -6.41 12.35
CA ASN A 35 6.40 -7.85 12.36
C ASN A 35 6.41 -8.34 13.81
N ARG A 36 6.27 -9.65 14.01
CA ARG A 36 6.22 -10.20 15.35
C ARG A 36 7.58 -10.18 16.06
N ASN A 37 8.64 -9.88 15.34
CA ASN A 37 9.95 -9.65 15.93
C ASN A 37 10.20 -8.17 16.22
N ASN A 38 9.14 -7.37 16.13
CA ASN A 38 9.20 -5.95 16.45
C ASN A 38 10.05 -5.15 15.47
N LYS A 39 10.15 -5.64 14.25
CA LYS A 39 10.98 -5.02 13.24
C LYS A 39 10.11 -4.22 12.26
N LEU A 40 10.53 -2.99 11.98
CA LEU A 40 9.81 -2.15 11.03
C LEU A 40 9.85 -2.75 9.63
N LEU A 41 8.72 -2.66 8.94
CA LEU A 41 8.59 -3.17 7.59
C LEU A 41 9.30 -2.27 6.57
N SER A 42 9.15 -0.97 6.72
CA SER A 42 9.62 -0.01 5.73
C SER A 42 10.45 1.08 6.41
N ASP A 43 11.41 1.63 5.66
CA ASP A 43 12.12 2.81 6.10
C ASP A 43 11.27 4.07 5.97
N THR A 44 10.20 3.99 5.20
CA THR A 44 9.30 5.12 4.97
C THR A 44 8.14 5.04 5.94
N TRP A 45 7.83 6.17 6.56
CA TRP A 45 6.63 6.31 7.35
C TRP A 45 5.58 7.00 6.49
N PHE A 46 4.38 6.41 6.46
CA PHE A 46 3.31 6.82 5.55
C PHE A 46 2.30 7.67 6.27
N ASP A 47 1.56 8.45 5.51
CA ASP A 47 0.46 9.24 6.07
C ASP A 47 -0.69 8.35 6.52
N TRP A 48 -0.84 7.21 5.90
CA TRP A 48 -1.85 6.23 6.27
C TRP A 48 -1.49 4.86 5.69
N VAL A 49 -1.85 3.82 6.41
CA VAL A 49 -1.68 2.44 5.93
C VAL A 49 -2.95 1.65 6.23
N TYR A 50 -3.18 0.62 5.42
CA TYR A 50 -4.28 -0.31 5.62
C TYR A 50 -3.69 -1.68 5.94
N ASN A 51 -4.51 -2.56 6.50
CA ASN A 51 -4.03 -3.90 6.85
C ASN A 51 -3.58 -4.67 5.62
N PHE A 52 -2.64 -5.58 5.84
CA PHE A 52 -2.21 -6.48 4.79
C PHE A 52 -3.36 -7.39 4.38
N SER A 53 -3.43 -7.64 3.09
CA SER A 53 -4.38 -8.57 2.52
C SER A 53 -3.74 -9.18 1.28
N ASP A 54 -3.69 -10.50 1.22
CA ASP A 54 -3.12 -11.22 0.08
C ASP A 54 -1.69 -10.79 -0.25
N GLY A 55 -0.91 -10.45 0.77
CA GLY A 55 0.49 -10.14 0.60
C GLY A 55 0.81 -8.69 0.31
N TYR A 56 -0.20 -7.82 0.29
CA TYR A 56 0.01 -6.40 -0.01
C TYR A 56 -0.77 -5.54 0.96
N ALA A 57 -0.25 -4.37 1.24
CA ALA A 57 -0.93 -3.37 2.06
C ALA A 57 -0.98 -2.06 1.30
N LYS A 58 -2.15 -1.47 1.25
CA LYS A 58 -2.31 -0.15 0.65
C LYS A 58 -1.70 0.89 1.58
N VAL A 59 -0.97 1.85 1.01
CA VAL A 59 -0.36 2.93 1.77
C VAL A 59 -0.62 4.26 1.06
N LYS A 60 -0.67 5.31 1.85
CA LYS A 60 -0.87 6.67 1.33
C LYS A 60 0.26 7.57 1.80
N LEU A 61 0.70 8.43 0.90
CA LEU A 61 1.74 9.41 1.20
C LEU A 61 1.54 10.61 0.28
N ASN A 62 1.44 11.81 0.88
CA ASN A 62 1.27 13.05 0.13
C ASN A 62 0.06 13.00 -0.81
N ASP A 63 -1.04 12.44 -0.30
CA ASP A 63 -2.31 12.31 -1.03
C ASP A 63 -2.26 11.36 -2.22
N LYS A 64 -1.22 10.56 -2.29
CA LYS A 64 -1.08 9.54 -3.33
C LYS A 64 -1.11 8.16 -2.70
N SER A 65 -1.44 7.16 -3.49
CA SER A 65 -1.60 5.79 -3.03
C SER A 65 -0.70 4.83 -3.78
N ASN A 66 -0.32 3.78 -3.08
CA ASN A 66 0.49 2.70 -3.62
C ASN A 66 0.26 1.48 -2.74
N PHE A 67 0.99 0.43 -2.99
CA PHE A 67 1.00 -0.77 -2.16
C PHE A 67 2.42 -1.09 -1.75
N VAL A 68 2.56 -1.72 -0.59
CA VAL A 68 3.83 -2.32 -0.19
C VAL A 68 3.62 -3.83 -0.05
N ASP A 69 4.66 -4.59 -0.34
CA ASP A 69 4.61 -6.04 -0.16
C ASP A 69 5.13 -6.40 1.22
N THR A 70 5.26 -7.70 1.48
CA THR A 70 5.69 -8.18 2.80
C THR A 70 7.16 -7.94 3.08
N ASN A 71 7.90 -7.42 2.12
CA ASN A 71 9.29 -6.99 2.32
C ASN A 71 9.41 -5.49 2.44
N GLY A 72 8.28 -4.79 2.45
CA GLY A 72 8.29 -3.34 2.55
C GLY A 72 8.58 -2.64 1.24
N LYS A 73 8.56 -3.37 0.15
CA LYS A 73 8.89 -2.82 -1.15
C LYS A 73 7.63 -2.30 -1.83
N LEU A 74 7.73 -1.11 -2.42
CA LEU A 74 6.60 -0.56 -3.16
C LEU A 74 6.30 -1.40 -4.39
N LEU A 75 5.01 -1.59 -4.66
CA LEU A 75 4.57 -2.38 -5.79
C LEU A 75 4.87 -1.68 -7.11
N SER A 76 4.70 -0.37 -7.15
CA SER A 76 4.89 0.42 -8.36
C SER A 76 5.81 1.59 -8.07
N ASP A 77 6.56 1.99 -9.09
CA ASP A 77 7.33 3.24 -9.01
C ASP A 77 6.44 4.46 -9.08
N THR A 78 5.22 4.28 -9.56
CA THR A 78 4.26 5.36 -9.69
C THR A 78 3.37 5.40 -8.47
N TRP A 79 3.19 6.58 -7.92
CA TRP A 79 2.18 6.82 -6.89
C TRP A 79 0.93 7.33 -7.59
N PHE A 80 -0.19 6.68 -7.30
CA PHE A 80 -1.45 6.96 -7.98
C PHE A 80 -2.31 7.89 -7.16
N ASP A 81 -3.25 8.54 -7.83
CA ASP A 81 -4.23 9.35 -7.09
C ASP A 81 -5.14 8.49 -6.25
N GLY A 82 -5.33 7.25 -6.64
CA GLY A 82 -6.07 6.31 -5.85
C GLY A 82 -5.87 4.90 -6.36
N VAL A 83 -6.09 3.94 -5.49
CA VAL A 83 -6.04 2.52 -5.84
C VAL A 83 -7.20 1.83 -5.15
N ASP A 84 -7.73 0.79 -5.78
CA ASP A 84 -8.74 -0.06 -5.19
C ASP A 84 -8.06 -1.25 -4.50
N ASN A 85 -8.81 -2.30 -4.25
CA ASN A 85 -8.29 -3.52 -3.69
C ASN A 85 -8.00 -4.51 -4.81
N PHE A 86 -7.04 -5.40 -4.55
CA PHE A 86 -6.72 -6.44 -5.52
C PHE A 86 -7.91 -7.37 -5.69
N TYR A 87 -8.14 -7.76 -6.93
CA TYR A 87 -9.16 -8.72 -7.28
C TYR A 87 -8.67 -9.51 -8.48
N ASP A 88 -8.57 -10.82 -8.31
CA ASP A 88 -8.18 -11.71 -9.39
C ASP A 88 -6.83 -11.37 -10.00
N GLY A 89 -5.90 -10.88 -9.17
CA GLY A 89 -4.55 -10.59 -9.63
C GLY A 89 -4.37 -9.20 -10.20
N TYR A 90 -5.40 -8.35 -10.15
CA TYR A 90 -5.34 -7.00 -10.69
C TYR A 90 -5.94 -6.03 -9.70
N VAL A 91 -5.50 -4.79 -9.77
CA VAL A 91 -6.09 -3.72 -8.98
C VAL A 91 -6.29 -2.51 -9.87
N ARG A 92 -7.46 -1.91 -9.73
CA ARG A 92 -7.79 -0.69 -10.46
C ARG A 92 -7.08 0.49 -9.81
N VAL A 93 -6.46 1.32 -10.65
CA VAL A 93 -5.75 2.51 -10.18
C VAL A 93 -6.21 3.70 -11.01
N TRP A 94 -6.10 4.90 -10.44
CA TRP A 94 -6.40 6.08 -11.24
C TRP A 94 -5.36 7.15 -11.00
N LEU A 95 -5.17 7.95 -12.06
CA LEU A 95 -4.17 8.98 -12.09
C LEU A 95 -4.63 10.03 -13.09
N ASN A 96 -4.69 11.29 -12.66
CA ASN A 96 -5.12 12.39 -13.51
C ASN A 96 -6.51 12.16 -14.12
N ASP A 97 -7.41 11.64 -13.28
CA ASP A 97 -8.81 11.39 -13.64
C ASP A 97 -8.99 10.26 -14.67
N LYS A 98 -7.98 9.46 -14.86
CA LYS A 98 -8.07 8.33 -15.78
C LYS A 98 -7.82 7.01 -15.02
N TRP A 99 -8.29 5.93 -15.59
CA TRP A 99 -8.25 4.63 -14.97
C TRP A 99 -7.36 3.66 -15.73
N ASN A 100 -6.78 2.73 -15.01
CA ASN A 100 -6.06 1.60 -15.58
C ASN A 100 -6.05 0.50 -14.52
N PHE A 101 -5.42 -0.61 -14.84
CA PHE A 101 -5.21 -1.70 -13.90
C PHE A 101 -3.73 -2.01 -13.85
N ILE A 102 -3.27 -2.45 -12.69
CA ILE A 102 -1.91 -3.00 -12.56
C ILE A 102 -2.03 -4.40 -12.01
N ASP A 103 -1.04 -5.22 -12.35
CA ASP A 103 -0.99 -6.60 -11.85
C ASP A 103 -0.20 -6.67 -10.55
N THR A 104 0.06 -7.87 -10.07
CA THR A 104 0.76 -8.09 -8.81
C THR A 104 2.26 -7.77 -8.89
N HIS A 105 2.73 -7.40 -10.07
CA HIS A 105 4.11 -6.91 -10.24
C HIS A 105 4.16 -5.42 -10.47
N GLY A 106 3.00 -4.76 -10.35
CA GLY A 106 2.94 -3.32 -10.55
C GLY A 106 2.92 -2.88 -11.99
N LYS A 107 2.72 -3.82 -12.90
CA LYS A 107 2.77 -3.54 -14.31
C LYS A 107 1.38 -3.16 -14.83
N LEU A 108 1.33 -2.09 -15.64
CA LEU A 108 0.07 -1.66 -16.23
C LEU A 108 -0.47 -2.72 -17.18
N LEU A 109 -1.78 -2.93 -17.10
CA LEU A 109 -2.48 -3.86 -17.96
C LEU A 109 -2.51 -3.38 -19.41
N SER A 110 -2.60 -2.08 -19.59
CA SER A 110 -2.75 -1.48 -20.91
C SER A 110 -1.92 -0.21 -20.99
N ASP A 111 -1.46 0.13 -22.18
CA ASP A 111 -0.81 1.42 -22.40
C ASP A 111 -1.82 2.55 -22.44
N THR A 112 -3.10 2.21 -22.57
CA THR A 112 -4.17 3.20 -22.66
C THR A 112 -4.79 3.40 -21.30
N TRP A 113 -4.96 4.67 -20.92
CA TRP A 113 -5.70 5.03 -19.72
C TRP A 113 -7.11 5.41 -20.13
N TYR A 114 -8.08 4.96 -19.33
CA TYR A 114 -9.49 5.10 -19.65
C TYR A 114 -10.09 6.28 -18.91
N ASP A 115 -11.07 6.94 -19.54
CA ASP A 115 -11.67 8.14 -18.98
C ASP A 115 -12.60 7.86 -17.82
N GLY A 116 -13.11 6.68 -17.73
CA GLY A 116 -14.01 6.33 -16.67
C GLY A 116 -14.06 4.84 -16.46
N VAL A 117 -14.52 4.45 -15.27
CA VAL A 117 -14.61 3.04 -14.91
C VAL A 117 -15.62 2.30 -15.77
N ASP A 118 -16.59 3.03 -16.32
CA ASP A 118 -17.60 2.40 -17.17
C ASP A 118 -17.02 1.80 -18.43
N ASP A 119 -15.91 2.36 -18.90
CA ASP A 119 -15.24 1.82 -20.07
C ASP A 119 -14.86 0.37 -19.86
N PHE A 120 -14.40 0.03 -18.67
CA PHE A 120 -14.04 -1.35 -18.36
C PHE A 120 -15.26 -2.21 -18.08
N ILE A 121 -16.22 -1.66 -17.40
CA ILE A 121 -17.39 -2.42 -16.99
C ILE A 121 -18.25 -2.79 -18.20
N ASN A 122 -18.38 -1.87 -19.12
CA ASN A 122 -19.26 -2.04 -20.27
C ASN A 122 -18.53 -2.45 -21.53
N GLY A 123 -17.31 -2.24 -21.59
CA GLY A 123 -16.52 -2.60 -22.73
C GLY A 123 -15.93 -3.96 -22.57
N TYR A 124 -16.09 -4.23 -22.26
CA TYR A 124 -15.70 -4.99 -22.27
C TYR A 124 -15.33 -5.46 -22.06
N ALA A 125 -15.76 -5.20 -21.62
CA ALA A 125 -15.56 -5.55 -21.39
C ALA A 125 -15.07 -5.65 -21.73
#